data_570825cae7f8891e3d7a3c2985c0e477
#
_entry.id   570825cae7f8891e3d7a3c2985c0e477
#
_cell.length_a   1.000
_cell.length_b   1.000
_cell.length_c   1.000
_cell.angle_alpha   90.00
_cell.angle_beta   90.00
_cell.angle_gamma   90.00
#
_symmetry.space_group_name_H-M   'P 1'
#
loop_
_entity.id
_entity.type
_entity.pdbx_description
1 polymer ?
#
loop_
_entity_poly.entity_id
_entity_poly.type
_entity_poly.pdbx_seq_one_letter_code
_entity_poly.pdbx_strand_id
1 'polypeptide(L)'
;MSIVAQKITYIHPDNQVLFKGIDLTINKGQKVALVGNNGSGKSTFLRILAGTLQAQEGEIIYPTPPYYVPQHFGQYDNQTVAQALRIDGKLEALRAITEGDASLSNFNTLADDWTIEERSLAALHAWGLEHILLSQPMRTLSGGEKTKVFLSGIEIHQPSILLLDEPTNHLDRRSREKLYDFITSCRITLLVVSHDRTLLNLLASIAELSVGGITLYGGNYDFYKEQKEQEQASMQEKLEAKEKELRRVRKTAREVAERKQKHESXXXXPGREAKRPERNPPDHDGRIEGERREKRLQTKRGSRGQDGEPCQRAKANALLPTRPSRHETGFQRIRLTRRQDIGYRQGDQFRLRRGRRSMALPDELPDQEWGTVADTRR
;
A
#
# COMPACT_ATOMS: atom_id res chain seq x y z
N MET A 1 15.12 14.57 -2.80
CA MET A 1 15.31 13.28 -2.13
C MET A 1 14.10 12.41 -2.43
N SER A 2 14.34 11.19 -2.87
CA SER A 2 13.27 10.24 -3.30
C SER A 2 13.09 9.14 -2.28
N ILE A 3 11.92 8.53 -2.30
CA ILE A 3 11.62 7.31 -1.54
C ILE A 3 11.46 6.17 -2.54
N VAL A 4 12.12 5.05 -2.27
CA VAL A 4 12.04 3.86 -3.14
C VAL A 4 11.70 2.65 -2.26
N ALA A 5 10.57 2.06 -2.51
CA ALA A 5 10.14 0.79 -1.91
C ALA A 5 10.26 -0.30 -2.98
N GLN A 6 10.93 -1.40 -2.67
CA GLN A 6 11.18 -2.50 -3.60
C GLN A 6 10.69 -3.82 -3.01
N LYS A 7 9.79 -4.49 -3.72
CA LYS A 7 9.28 -5.84 -3.42
C LYS A 7 8.71 -5.98 -2.00
N ILE A 8 8.04 -4.93 -1.51
CA ILE A 8 7.49 -4.93 -0.15
C ILE A 8 6.35 -5.95 -0.06
N THR A 9 6.50 -6.89 0.86
CA THR A 9 5.49 -7.92 1.16
C THR A 9 5.10 -7.79 2.63
N TYR A 10 3.80 -7.77 2.90
CA TYR A 10 3.28 -7.77 4.26
C TYR A 10 2.16 -8.79 4.43
N ILE A 11 2.33 -9.62 5.43
CA ILE A 11 1.40 -10.67 5.84
C ILE A 11 0.98 -10.38 7.28
N HIS A 12 -0.31 -10.36 7.53
CA HIS A 12 -0.86 -10.19 8.88
C HIS A 12 -0.49 -11.36 9.80
N PRO A 13 -0.50 -11.17 11.13
CA PRO A 13 -0.24 -12.26 12.08
C PRO A 13 -1.20 -13.46 11.95
N ASP A 14 -2.38 -13.27 11.35
CA ASP A 14 -3.35 -14.31 11.03
C ASP A 14 -3.05 -15.06 9.71
N ASN A 15 -1.88 -14.83 9.13
CA ASN A 15 -1.41 -15.39 7.85
C ASN A 15 -2.16 -14.88 6.61
N GLN A 16 -2.99 -13.84 6.74
CA GLN A 16 -3.61 -13.22 5.59
C GLN A 16 -2.63 -12.30 4.86
N VAL A 17 -2.41 -12.55 3.57
CA VAL A 17 -1.55 -11.68 2.74
C VAL A 17 -2.28 -10.36 2.48
N LEU A 18 -1.74 -9.27 2.98
CA LEU A 18 -2.30 -7.94 2.76
C LEU A 18 -1.89 -7.39 1.39
N PHE A 19 -0.58 -7.51 1.08
CA PHE A 19 -0.03 -7.20 -0.24
C PHE A 19 1.32 -7.92 -0.43
N LYS A 20 1.69 -8.14 -1.69
CA LYS A 20 2.90 -8.90 -2.02
C LYS A 20 3.67 -8.24 -3.16
N GLY A 21 4.98 -8.05 -2.94
CA GLY A 21 5.91 -7.60 -3.97
C GLY A 21 5.64 -6.19 -4.48
N ILE A 22 5.25 -5.27 -3.59
CA ILE A 22 4.94 -3.89 -3.99
C ILE A 22 6.22 -3.12 -4.31
N ASP A 23 6.21 -2.50 -5.47
CA ASP A 23 7.23 -1.54 -5.91
C ASP A 23 6.60 -0.14 -6.02
N LEU A 24 7.26 0.87 -5.41
CA LEU A 24 6.83 2.27 -5.50
C LEU A 24 8.06 3.18 -5.44
N THR A 25 8.15 4.09 -6.40
CA THR A 25 9.17 5.15 -6.40
C THR A 25 8.46 6.51 -6.42
N ILE A 26 8.79 7.35 -5.45
CA ILE A 26 8.32 8.75 -5.38
C ILE A 26 9.55 9.65 -5.49
N ASN A 27 9.59 10.46 -6.54
CA ASN A 27 10.72 11.33 -6.82
C ASN A 27 10.74 12.56 -5.92
N LYS A 28 11.90 13.20 -5.84
CA LYS A 28 12.08 14.44 -5.05
C LYS A 28 11.03 15.49 -5.45
N GLY A 29 10.30 15.98 -4.44
CA GLY A 29 9.27 17.00 -4.60
C GLY A 29 7.98 16.51 -5.25
N GLN A 30 7.89 15.23 -5.58
CA GLN A 30 6.66 14.63 -6.11
C GLN A 30 5.62 14.48 -4.98
N LYS A 31 4.38 14.83 -5.29
CA LYS A 31 3.25 14.70 -4.36
C LYS A 31 2.30 13.64 -4.91
N VAL A 32 2.12 12.56 -4.16
CA VAL A 32 1.37 11.38 -4.59
C VAL A 32 0.25 11.11 -3.58
N ALA A 33 -0.97 10.88 -4.07
CA ALA A 33 -2.04 10.32 -3.24
C ALA A 33 -2.03 8.79 -3.33
N LEU A 34 -2.14 8.12 -2.19
CA LEU A 34 -2.32 6.66 -2.13
C LEU A 34 -3.80 6.36 -1.90
N VAL A 35 -4.43 5.78 -2.89
CA VAL A 35 -5.85 5.40 -2.85
C VAL A 35 -5.99 3.87 -2.91
N GLY A 36 -7.19 3.38 -2.67
CA GLY A 36 -7.49 1.94 -2.70
C GLY A 36 -8.65 1.59 -1.78
N ASN A 37 -9.15 0.40 -1.89
CA ASN A 37 -10.30 -0.08 -1.10
C ASN A 37 -10.01 -0.03 0.41
N ASN A 38 -11.06 0.05 1.22
CA ASN A 38 -10.92 -0.07 2.66
C ASN A 38 -10.35 -1.45 2.98
N GLY A 39 -9.37 -1.50 3.89
CA GLY A 39 -8.67 -2.73 4.24
C GLY A 39 -7.54 -3.14 3.28
N SER A 40 -7.29 -2.40 2.18
CA SER A 40 -6.20 -2.75 1.25
C SER A 40 -4.79 -2.56 1.81
N GLY A 41 -4.66 -2.00 3.02
CA GLY A 41 -3.36 -1.86 3.68
C GLY A 41 -2.67 -0.51 3.48
N LYS A 42 -3.39 0.55 3.10
CA LYS A 42 -2.82 1.90 2.89
C LYS A 42 -2.04 2.40 4.11
N SER A 43 -2.67 2.41 5.28
CA SER A 43 -2.02 2.82 6.55
C SER A 43 -0.88 1.89 6.94
N THR A 44 -1.02 0.59 6.71
CA THR A 44 0.03 -0.40 6.94
C THR A 44 1.25 -0.09 6.05
N PHE A 45 1.02 0.21 4.79
CA PHE A 45 2.08 0.56 3.84
C PHE A 45 2.78 1.87 4.26
N LEU A 46 2.02 2.91 4.67
CA LEU A 46 2.62 4.15 5.20
C LEU A 46 3.48 3.88 6.45
N ARG A 47 3.01 3.04 7.37
CA ARG A 47 3.75 2.67 8.58
C ARG A 47 5.04 1.90 8.26
N ILE A 48 5.02 1.07 7.22
CA ILE A 48 6.22 0.38 6.72
C ILE A 48 7.19 1.40 6.13
N LEU A 49 6.73 2.32 5.29
CA LEU A 49 7.56 3.40 4.73
C LEU A 49 8.15 4.31 5.82
N ALA A 50 7.40 4.54 6.90
CA ALA A 50 7.84 5.33 8.05
C ALA A 50 8.83 4.59 8.96
N GLY A 51 9.04 3.29 8.74
CA GLY A 51 9.89 2.45 9.58
C GLY A 51 9.28 2.09 10.94
N THR A 52 7.98 2.38 11.15
CA THR A 52 7.27 2.05 12.40
C THR A 52 6.68 0.64 12.40
N LEU A 53 6.71 -0.01 11.24
CA LEU A 53 6.26 -1.39 11.06
C LEU A 53 7.23 -2.09 10.10
N GLN A 54 7.64 -3.31 10.42
CA GLN A 54 8.52 -4.09 9.56
C GLN A 54 7.73 -4.90 8.54
N ALA A 55 8.15 -4.87 7.28
CA ALA A 55 7.67 -5.79 6.25
C ALA A 55 8.37 -7.14 6.38
N GLN A 56 7.75 -8.21 5.90
CA GLN A 56 8.36 -9.54 5.86
C GLN A 56 9.44 -9.65 4.79
N GLU A 57 9.22 -8.97 3.65
CA GLU A 57 10.18 -8.96 2.53
C GLU A 57 10.23 -7.58 1.90
N GLY A 58 11.36 -7.29 1.26
CA GLY A 58 11.57 -6.06 0.51
C GLY A 58 12.54 -5.11 1.17
N GLU A 59 12.77 -3.98 0.52
CA GLU A 59 13.72 -2.97 0.95
C GLU A 59 13.14 -1.58 0.73
N ILE A 60 13.39 -0.68 1.68
CA ILE A 60 13.03 0.74 1.56
C ILE A 60 14.31 1.56 1.59
N ILE A 61 14.46 2.44 0.61
CA ILE A 61 15.62 3.31 0.47
C ILE A 61 15.15 4.75 0.51
N TYR A 62 15.65 5.51 1.48
CA TYR A 62 15.45 6.96 1.56
C TYR A 62 16.71 7.63 2.15
N PRO A 63 17.00 8.87 1.78
CA PRO A 63 18.17 9.57 2.29
C PRO A 63 18.02 10.06 3.73
N THR A 64 16.79 10.39 4.13
CA THR A 64 16.44 10.82 5.49
C THR A 64 15.12 10.16 5.89
N PRO A 65 14.97 9.77 7.16
CA PRO A 65 13.70 9.18 7.62
C PRO A 65 12.52 10.12 7.33
N PRO A 66 11.41 9.58 6.83
CA PRO A 66 10.22 10.39 6.59
C PRO A 66 9.56 10.80 7.89
N TYR A 67 8.95 12.00 7.91
CA TYR A 67 8.07 12.43 8.98
C TYR A 67 6.67 11.85 8.71
N TYR A 68 6.10 11.19 9.71
CA TYR A 68 4.82 10.48 9.58
C TYR A 68 3.77 11.07 10.49
N VAL A 69 2.64 11.48 9.91
CA VAL A 69 1.43 11.91 10.64
C VAL A 69 0.44 10.73 10.60
N PRO A 70 0.17 10.08 11.72
CA PRO A 70 -0.70 8.90 11.76
C PRO A 70 -2.19 9.26 11.79
N GLN A 71 -3.04 8.34 11.36
CA GLN A 71 -4.49 8.44 11.45
C GLN A 71 -5.00 8.29 12.89
N HIS A 72 -4.39 7.39 13.66
CA HIS A 72 -4.78 7.09 15.04
C HIS A 72 -3.67 7.47 16.00
N PHE A 73 -4.04 8.03 17.14
CA PHE A 73 -3.11 8.62 18.11
C PHE A 73 -3.03 7.87 19.44
N GLY A 74 -3.82 6.80 19.65
CA GLY A 74 -3.89 6.08 20.92
C GLY A 74 -2.54 5.61 21.48
N GLN A 75 -1.60 5.26 20.60
CA GLN A 75 -0.25 4.88 21.01
C GLN A 75 0.56 6.02 21.64
N TYR A 76 0.12 7.28 21.47
CA TYR A 76 0.79 8.44 22.04
C TYR A 76 0.11 8.99 23.31
N ASP A 77 -1.00 8.40 23.75
CA ASP A 77 -1.84 8.95 24.84
C ASP A 77 -1.06 9.11 26.16
N ASN A 78 -0.09 8.23 26.44
CA ASN A 78 0.73 8.29 27.64
C ASN A 78 1.98 9.18 27.50
N GLN A 79 2.18 9.79 26.33
CA GLN A 79 3.31 10.70 26.05
C GLN A 79 2.88 12.13 26.25
N THR A 80 3.85 13.01 26.53
CA THR A 80 3.64 14.46 26.47
C THR A 80 3.63 14.92 25.00
N VAL A 81 3.18 16.13 24.75
CA VAL A 81 3.25 16.76 23.42
C VAL A 81 4.69 16.78 22.90
N ALA A 82 5.65 17.15 23.77
CA ALA A 82 7.08 17.17 23.43
C ALA A 82 7.59 15.77 23.03
N GLN A 83 7.19 14.72 23.76
CA GLN A 83 7.57 13.35 23.47
C GLN A 83 6.94 12.86 22.16
N ALA A 84 5.66 13.16 21.93
CA ALA A 84 4.96 12.78 20.70
C ALA A 84 5.60 13.45 19.47
N LEU A 85 6.07 14.68 19.63
CA LEU A 85 6.80 15.43 18.61
C LEU A 85 8.29 15.04 18.53
N ARG A 86 8.81 14.23 19.47
CA ARG A 86 10.21 13.80 19.54
C ARG A 86 11.19 14.97 19.69
N ILE A 87 10.80 15.94 20.50
CA ILE A 87 11.63 17.14 20.83
C ILE A 87 12.01 17.17 22.30
N ASP A 88 11.49 16.27 23.13
CA ASP A 88 11.68 16.19 24.57
C ASP A 88 13.17 16.16 24.94
N GLY A 89 13.97 15.32 24.29
CA GLY A 89 15.40 15.24 24.55
C GLY A 89 16.14 16.56 24.31
N LYS A 90 15.79 17.28 23.23
CA LYS A 90 16.37 18.59 22.94
C LYS A 90 15.95 19.64 23.97
N LEU A 91 14.68 19.62 24.41
CA LEU A 91 14.18 20.53 25.45
C LEU A 91 14.85 20.27 26.80
N GLU A 92 15.05 19.01 27.16
CA GLU A 92 15.76 18.63 28.38
C GLU A 92 17.23 19.07 28.33
N ALA A 93 17.90 18.85 27.21
CA ALA A 93 19.27 19.30 26.99
C ALA A 93 19.40 20.83 27.07
N LEU A 94 18.46 21.56 26.43
CA LEU A 94 18.43 23.03 26.51
C LEU A 94 18.28 23.54 27.94
N ARG A 95 17.38 22.95 28.72
CA ARG A 95 17.18 23.27 30.14
C ARG A 95 18.41 22.98 30.97
N ALA A 96 18.98 21.78 30.81
CA ALA A 96 20.19 21.35 31.54
C ALA A 96 21.35 22.35 31.30
N ILE A 97 21.56 22.74 30.03
CA ILE A 97 22.62 23.71 29.68
C ILE A 97 22.35 25.07 30.30
N THR A 98 21.10 25.56 30.26
CA THR A 98 20.72 26.85 30.87
C THR A 98 20.83 26.83 32.40
N GLU A 99 20.67 25.67 33.03
CA GLU A 99 20.83 25.48 34.48
C GLU A 99 22.32 25.24 34.87
N GLY A 100 23.24 25.24 33.89
CA GLY A 100 24.70 25.18 34.14
C GLY A 100 25.35 23.83 33.85
N ASP A 101 24.60 22.80 33.39
CA ASP A 101 25.19 21.50 32.98
C ASP A 101 25.74 21.56 31.57
N ALA A 102 26.96 22.06 31.43
CA ALA A 102 27.67 22.18 30.16
C ALA A 102 28.30 20.85 29.69
N SER A 103 27.66 19.71 29.94
CA SER A 103 28.16 18.42 29.49
C SER A 103 28.11 18.30 27.97
N LEU A 104 29.12 17.64 27.39
CA LEU A 104 29.19 17.40 25.94
C LEU A 104 27.97 16.63 25.41
N SER A 105 27.39 15.76 26.26
CA SER A 105 26.17 15.01 25.92
C SER A 105 24.99 15.94 25.60
N ASN A 106 24.79 16.95 26.46
CA ASN A 106 23.69 17.92 26.28
C ASN A 106 23.89 18.76 25.02
N PHE A 107 25.11 19.23 24.74
CA PHE A 107 25.41 19.97 23.51
C PHE A 107 25.17 19.10 22.26
N ASN A 108 25.59 17.83 22.30
CA ASN A 108 25.37 16.90 21.18
C ASN A 108 23.88 16.62 20.95
N THR A 109 23.10 16.49 22.02
CA THR A 109 21.64 16.26 21.95
C THR A 109 20.91 17.50 21.41
N LEU A 110 21.29 18.69 21.89
CA LEU A 110 20.72 19.93 21.41
C LEU A 110 21.08 20.20 19.92
N ALA A 111 22.28 19.82 19.50
CA ALA A 111 22.76 19.94 18.11
C ALA A 111 22.57 21.37 17.56
N ASP A 112 22.96 22.37 18.35
CA ASP A 112 22.85 23.82 18.06
C ASP A 112 21.41 24.34 17.82
N ASP A 113 20.40 23.57 18.21
CA ASP A 113 18.99 23.94 18.04
C ASP A 113 18.45 24.75 19.23
N TRP A 114 19.09 25.91 19.51
CA TRP A 114 18.81 26.78 20.66
C TRP A 114 17.39 27.34 20.67
N THR A 115 16.73 27.42 19.53
CA THR A 115 15.39 27.95 19.38
C THR A 115 14.29 26.88 19.35
N ILE A 116 14.60 25.66 19.69
CA ILE A 116 13.65 24.51 19.59
C ILE A 116 12.36 24.77 20.36
N GLU A 117 12.45 25.33 21.57
CA GLU A 117 11.26 25.62 22.39
C GLU A 117 10.39 26.70 21.73
N GLU A 118 11.00 27.87 21.40
CA GLU A 118 10.29 28.99 20.76
C GLU A 118 9.66 28.60 19.43
N ARG A 119 10.43 27.87 18.60
CA ARG A 119 9.97 27.40 17.29
C ARG A 119 8.82 26.38 17.44
N SER A 120 8.87 25.53 18.45
CA SER A 120 7.79 24.55 18.72
C SER A 120 6.51 25.23 19.16
N LEU A 121 6.61 26.22 20.07
CA LEU A 121 5.46 27.00 20.50
C LEU A 121 4.87 27.81 19.33
N ALA A 122 5.72 28.44 18.53
CA ALA A 122 5.28 29.17 17.34
C ALA A 122 4.53 28.25 16.33
N ALA A 123 5.03 27.05 16.12
CA ALA A 123 4.38 26.06 15.26
C ALA A 123 3.01 25.62 15.82
N LEU A 124 2.91 25.40 17.14
CA LEU A 124 1.63 25.11 17.79
C LEU A 124 0.65 26.28 17.63
N HIS A 125 1.09 27.53 17.90
CA HIS A 125 0.30 28.75 17.71
C HIS A 125 -0.23 28.86 16.27
N ALA A 126 0.62 28.58 15.29
CA ALA A 126 0.23 28.61 13.88
C ALA A 126 -0.95 27.67 13.57
N TRP A 127 -1.11 26.59 14.34
CA TRP A 127 -2.23 25.64 14.22
C TRP A 127 -3.39 25.92 15.18
N GLY A 128 -3.37 27.06 15.89
CA GLY A 128 -4.42 27.46 16.84
C GLY A 128 -4.40 26.69 18.14
N LEU A 129 -3.21 26.31 18.60
CA LEU A 129 -2.99 25.51 19.80
C LEU A 129 -2.23 26.29 20.88
N GLU A 130 -2.54 27.61 21.02
CA GLU A 130 -1.90 28.51 21.98
C GLU A 130 -2.06 28.07 23.44
N HIS A 131 -3.14 27.37 23.72
CA HIS A 131 -3.50 26.88 25.04
C HIS A 131 -2.79 25.56 25.44
N ILE A 132 -2.05 24.94 24.51
CA ILE A 132 -1.44 23.63 24.74
C ILE A 132 0.02 23.80 25.16
N LEU A 133 0.39 23.15 26.27
CA LEU A 133 1.76 23.11 26.77
C LEU A 133 2.52 21.90 26.21
N LEU A 134 3.81 22.07 25.97
CA LEU A 134 4.70 20.98 25.52
C LEU A 134 4.77 19.80 26.51
N SER A 135 4.59 20.09 27.81
CA SER A 135 4.57 19.09 28.89
C SER A 135 3.20 18.40 29.05
N GLN A 136 2.15 18.88 28.36
CA GLN A 136 0.79 18.36 28.50
C GLN A 136 0.67 16.94 27.93
N PRO A 137 0.00 15.99 28.64
CA PRO A 137 -0.20 14.63 28.10
C PRO A 137 -1.14 14.60 26.89
N MET A 138 -0.79 13.84 25.88
CA MET A 138 -1.57 13.72 24.64
C MET A 138 -3.02 13.21 24.87
N ARG A 139 -3.25 12.39 25.91
CA ARG A 139 -4.60 11.88 26.22
C ARG A 139 -5.61 12.98 26.60
N THR A 140 -5.14 14.15 27.01
CA THR A 140 -6.02 15.29 27.37
C THR A 140 -6.52 16.06 26.16
N LEU A 141 -5.94 15.78 24.99
CA LEU A 141 -6.24 16.50 23.75
C LEU A 141 -7.36 15.77 22.97
N SER A 142 -8.21 16.55 22.32
CA SER A 142 -9.19 16.04 21.35
C SER A 142 -8.50 15.46 20.12
N GLY A 143 -9.20 14.66 19.33
CA GLY A 143 -8.66 14.07 18.09
C GLY A 143 -8.15 15.15 17.11
N GLY A 144 -8.89 16.24 16.99
CA GLY A 144 -8.49 17.37 16.12
C GLY A 144 -7.21 18.07 16.61
N GLU A 145 -7.10 18.29 17.91
CA GLU A 145 -5.89 18.88 18.52
C GLU A 145 -4.68 17.95 18.33
N LYS A 146 -4.85 16.63 18.53
CA LYS A 146 -3.78 15.65 18.28
C LYS A 146 -3.29 15.72 16.83
N THR A 147 -4.23 15.80 15.86
CA THR A 147 -3.89 15.95 14.44
C THR A 147 -3.08 17.24 14.21
N LYS A 148 -3.54 18.37 14.78
CA LYS A 148 -2.85 19.67 14.66
C LYS A 148 -1.46 19.66 15.29
N VAL A 149 -1.27 18.97 16.44
CA VAL A 149 0.04 18.76 17.07
C VAL A 149 0.99 18.06 16.11
N PHE A 150 0.56 16.94 15.48
CA PHE A 150 1.42 16.25 14.51
C PHE A 150 1.67 17.09 13.25
N LEU A 151 0.70 17.89 12.81
CA LEU A 151 0.88 18.80 11.67
C LEU A 151 1.86 19.94 12.00
N SER A 152 1.84 20.47 13.23
CA SER A 152 2.83 21.48 13.67
C SER A 152 4.26 20.91 13.65
N GLY A 153 4.41 19.61 13.89
CA GLY A 153 5.70 18.92 13.78
C GLY A 153 6.35 19.05 12.39
N ILE A 154 5.57 19.30 11.34
CA ILE A 154 6.12 19.54 10.00
C ILE A 154 6.94 20.85 9.97
N GLU A 155 6.43 21.89 10.63
CA GLU A 155 7.12 23.19 10.75
C GLU A 155 8.35 23.08 11.67
N ILE A 156 8.26 22.27 12.73
CA ILE A 156 9.36 22.02 13.69
C ILE A 156 10.52 21.27 13.05
N HIS A 157 10.24 20.15 12.37
CA HIS A 157 11.26 19.24 11.84
C HIS A 157 11.70 19.55 10.41
N GLN A 158 10.90 20.29 9.64
CA GLN A 158 11.16 20.64 8.25
C GLN A 158 11.61 19.41 7.41
N PRO A 159 10.80 18.33 7.40
CA PRO A 159 11.21 17.07 6.77
C PRO A 159 11.32 17.20 5.25
N SER A 160 12.23 16.43 4.65
CA SER A 160 12.34 16.34 3.19
C SER A 160 11.33 15.36 2.58
N ILE A 161 10.80 14.43 3.41
CA ILE A 161 9.80 13.42 3.03
C ILE A 161 8.69 13.43 4.08
N LEU A 162 7.45 13.52 3.62
CA LEU A 162 6.27 13.61 4.46
C LEU A 162 5.27 12.51 4.09
N LEU A 163 4.82 11.77 5.10
CA LEU A 163 3.80 10.73 4.98
C LEU A 163 2.59 11.15 5.82
N LEU A 164 1.43 11.33 5.18
CA LEU A 164 0.19 11.74 5.84
C LEU A 164 -0.87 10.63 5.73
N ASP A 165 -1.39 10.20 6.86
CA ASP A 165 -2.43 9.16 6.92
C ASP A 165 -3.74 9.76 7.41
N GLU A 166 -4.66 10.03 6.47
CA GLU A 166 -5.98 10.64 6.71
C GLU A 166 -5.88 11.97 7.51
N PRO A 167 -5.03 12.92 7.09
CA PRO A 167 -4.74 14.10 7.89
C PRO A 167 -5.92 15.09 7.99
N THR A 168 -6.94 14.97 7.16
CA THR A 168 -8.14 15.82 7.19
C THR A 168 -9.17 15.35 8.21
N ASN A 169 -9.02 14.13 8.76
CA ASN A 169 -9.94 13.61 9.76
C ASN A 169 -9.86 14.45 11.04
N HIS A 170 -11.00 14.77 11.60
CA HIS A 170 -11.14 15.58 12.82
C HIS A 170 -10.69 17.03 12.71
N LEU A 171 -10.21 17.49 11.54
CA LEU A 171 -9.87 18.90 11.34
C LEU A 171 -11.12 19.73 11.04
N ASP A 172 -11.18 20.92 11.65
CA ASP A 172 -12.17 21.94 11.29
C ASP A 172 -11.84 22.53 9.90
N ARG A 173 -12.79 23.25 9.33
CA ARG A 173 -12.69 23.81 7.99
C ARG A 173 -11.43 24.69 7.80
N ARG A 174 -11.17 25.58 8.77
CA ARG A 174 -10.01 26.50 8.70
C ARG A 174 -8.68 25.72 8.68
N SER A 175 -8.57 24.69 9.52
CA SER A 175 -7.36 23.85 9.58
C SER A 175 -7.19 23.02 8.31
N ARG A 176 -8.28 22.56 7.68
CA ARG A 176 -8.21 21.88 6.37
C ARG A 176 -7.71 22.83 5.28
N GLU A 177 -8.26 24.02 5.21
CA GLU A 177 -7.83 25.06 4.24
C GLU A 177 -6.32 25.35 4.41
N LYS A 178 -5.86 25.51 5.65
CA LYS A 178 -4.42 25.69 5.95
C LYS A 178 -3.58 24.50 5.46
N LEU A 179 -4.06 23.26 5.66
CA LEU A 179 -3.37 22.06 5.18
C LEU A 179 -3.31 22.03 3.65
N TYR A 180 -4.38 22.41 2.96
CA TYR A 180 -4.42 22.48 1.49
C TYR A 180 -3.41 23.51 0.96
N ASP A 181 -3.37 24.69 1.55
CA ASP A 181 -2.43 25.75 1.19
C ASP A 181 -0.98 25.28 1.40
N PHE A 182 -0.71 24.64 2.53
CA PHE A 182 0.60 24.03 2.80
C PHE A 182 0.96 23.00 1.72
N ILE A 183 0.07 22.05 1.44
CA ILE A 183 0.32 20.98 0.44
C ILE A 183 0.54 21.58 -0.95
N THR A 184 -0.19 22.62 -1.30
CA THR A 184 -0.05 23.28 -2.62
C THR A 184 1.30 23.98 -2.74
N SER A 185 1.71 24.72 -1.71
CA SER A 185 2.90 25.59 -1.73
C SER A 185 4.21 24.85 -1.45
N CYS A 186 4.20 23.77 -0.66
CA CYS A 186 5.42 23.07 -0.24
C CYS A 186 6.13 22.36 -1.40
N ARG A 187 7.45 22.19 -1.27
CA ARG A 187 8.29 21.44 -2.23
C ARG A 187 8.79 20.12 -1.65
N ILE A 188 8.11 19.63 -0.63
CA ILE A 188 8.43 18.38 0.08
C ILE A 188 7.97 17.18 -0.77
N THR A 189 8.70 16.07 -0.71
CA THR A 189 8.25 14.79 -1.26
C THR A 189 7.11 14.27 -0.37
N LEU A 190 5.91 14.09 -0.94
CA LEU A 190 4.70 13.81 -0.17
C LEU A 190 4.01 12.54 -0.62
N LEU A 191 3.65 11.68 0.32
CA LEU A 191 2.68 10.60 0.10
C LEU A 191 1.55 10.78 1.10
N VAL A 192 0.33 10.91 0.60
CA VAL A 192 -0.86 11.10 1.44
C VAL A 192 -1.93 10.05 1.15
N VAL A 193 -2.49 9.49 2.21
CA VAL A 193 -3.72 8.70 2.17
C VAL A 193 -4.85 9.63 2.61
N SER A 194 -5.89 9.75 1.81
CA SER A 194 -7.08 10.51 2.18
C SER A 194 -8.33 10.06 1.41
N HIS A 195 -9.48 10.28 2.01
CA HIS A 195 -10.79 10.19 1.37
C HIS A 195 -11.36 11.57 0.99
N ASP A 196 -10.62 12.62 1.28
CA ASP A 196 -11.00 14.01 0.99
C ASP A 196 -10.71 14.34 -0.48
N ARG A 197 -11.75 14.43 -1.30
CA ARG A 197 -11.64 14.71 -2.73
C ARG A 197 -10.99 16.06 -3.05
N THR A 198 -11.22 17.06 -2.21
CA THR A 198 -10.58 18.38 -2.37
C THR A 198 -9.07 18.24 -2.26
N LEU A 199 -8.60 17.54 -1.22
CA LEU A 199 -7.18 17.26 -1.02
C LEU A 199 -6.59 16.46 -2.18
N LEU A 200 -7.27 15.38 -2.59
CA LEU A 200 -6.80 14.46 -3.64
C LEU A 200 -6.67 15.18 -4.99
N ASN A 201 -7.55 16.15 -5.28
CA ASN A 201 -7.52 16.91 -6.52
C ASN A 201 -6.39 17.96 -6.57
N LEU A 202 -5.76 18.28 -5.44
CA LEU A 202 -4.56 19.14 -5.41
C LEU A 202 -3.30 18.40 -5.87
N LEU A 203 -3.37 17.09 -6.01
CA LEU A 203 -2.22 16.22 -6.29
C LEU A 203 -2.22 15.80 -7.77
N ALA A 204 -1.03 15.74 -8.36
CA ALA A 204 -0.85 15.46 -9.79
C ALA A 204 -0.57 14.00 -10.09
N SER A 205 -0.54 13.13 -9.07
CA SER A 205 -0.26 11.70 -9.24
C SER A 205 -1.05 10.89 -8.21
N ILE A 206 -1.71 9.85 -8.67
CA ILE A 206 -2.47 8.92 -7.84
C ILE A 206 -1.82 7.54 -7.91
N ALA A 207 -1.56 6.93 -6.78
CA ALA A 207 -1.10 5.55 -6.64
C ALA A 207 -2.25 4.71 -6.09
N GLU A 208 -2.75 3.76 -6.85
CA GLU A 208 -3.81 2.84 -6.39
C GLU A 208 -3.19 1.57 -5.83
N LEU A 209 -3.43 1.33 -4.54
CA LEU A 209 -3.01 0.11 -3.86
C LEU A 209 -4.09 -0.97 -3.99
N SER A 210 -3.71 -2.08 -4.58
CA SER A 210 -4.56 -3.27 -4.74
C SER A 210 -3.82 -4.52 -4.27
N VAL A 211 -4.51 -5.64 -4.22
CA VAL A 211 -3.91 -6.94 -3.88
C VAL A 211 -2.79 -7.31 -4.87
N GLY A 212 -2.92 -6.89 -6.13
CA GLY A 212 -1.95 -7.16 -7.20
C GLY A 212 -0.77 -6.19 -7.25
N GLY A 213 -0.72 -5.18 -6.38
CA GLY A 213 0.37 -4.21 -6.38
C GLY A 213 -0.10 -2.76 -6.38
N ILE A 214 0.81 -1.87 -6.76
CA ILE A 214 0.51 -0.44 -6.93
C ILE A 214 0.48 -0.09 -8.42
N THR A 215 -0.60 0.58 -8.83
CA THR A 215 -0.71 1.17 -10.17
C THR A 215 -0.66 2.69 -10.04
N LEU A 216 0.22 3.33 -10.83
CA LEU A 216 0.36 4.78 -10.84
C LEU A 216 -0.47 5.38 -11.97
N TYR A 217 -1.27 6.37 -11.65
CA TYR A 217 -2.06 7.17 -12.59
C TYR A 217 -1.53 8.60 -12.57
N GLY A 218 -1.24 9.14 -13.74
CA GLY A 218 -0.94 10.57 -13.91
C GLY A 218 -2.23 11.39 -13.91
N GLY A 219 -2.15 12.60 -13.36
CA GLY A 219 -3.33 13.45 -13.24
C GLY A 219 -3.91 13.48 -11.84
N ASN A 220 -4.94 14.30 -11.66
CA ASN A 220 -5.61 14.47 -10.37
C ASN A 220 -6.64 13.34 -10.11
N TYR A 221 -7.34 13.42 -8.99
CA TYR A 221 -8.29 12.38 -8.57
C TYR A 221 -9.48 12.25 -9.53
N ASP A 222 -9.98 13.33 -10.09
CA ASP A 222 -11.10 13.27 -11.03
C ASP A 222 -10.70 12.55 -12.33
N PHE A 223 -9.51 12.82 -12.84
CA PHE A 223 -8.95 12.10 -14.00
C PHE A 223 -8.77 10.59 -13.70
N TYR A 224 -8.21 10.26 -12.54
CA TYR A 224 -8.08 8.86 -12.10
C TYR A 224 -9.45 8.16 -12.09
N LYS A 225 -10.47 8.84 -11.54
CA LYS A 225 -11.82 8.29 -11.45
C LYS A 225 -12.41 8.01 -12.83
N GLU A 226 -12.27 8.96 -13.76
CA GLU A 226 -12.68 8.78 -15.16
C GLU A 226 -12.01 7.56 -15.82
N GLN A 227 -10.70 7.44 -15.68
CA GLN A 227 -9.96 6.28 -16.21
C GLN A 227 -10.47 4.97 -15.60
N LYS A 228 -10.70 4.97 -14.31
CA LYS A 228 -11.17 3.78 -13.59
C LYS A 228 -12.57 3.35 -14.05
N GLU A 229 -13.46 4.30 -14.27
CA GLU A 229 -14.80 4.03 -14.81
C GLU A 229 -14.72 3.44 -16.23
N GLN A 230 -13.85 3.95 -17.07
CA GLN A 230 -13.60 3.41 -18.42
C GLN A 230 -13.01 1.98 -18.37
N GLU A 231 -12.04 1.73 -17.49
CA GLU A 231 -11.47 0.38 -17.29
C GLU A 231 -12.56 -0.62 -16.84
N GLN A 232 -13.40 -0.21 -15.89
CA GLN A 232 -14.49 -1.05 -15.39
C GLN A 232 -15.53 -1.35 -16.48
N ALA A 233 -15.93 -0.35 -17.27
CA ALA A 233 -16.87 -0.51 -18.38
C ALA A 233 -16.31 -1.50 -19.43
N SER A 234 -15.05 -1.34 -19.81
CA SER A 234 -14.37 -2.24 -20.77
C SER A 234 -14.29 -3.67 -20.23
N MET A 235 -13.98 -3.83 -18.95
CA MET A 235 -13.94 -5.14 -18.29
C MET A 235 -15.32 -5.80 -18.28
N GLN A 236 -16.36 -5.03 -17.98
CA GLN A 236 -17.75 -5.50 -17.98
C GLN A 236 -18.18 -5.99 -19.37
N GLU A 237 -17.89 -5.23 -20.42
CA GLU A 237 -18.17 -5.63 -21.81
C GLU A 237 -17.48 -6.94 -22.19
N LYS A 238 -16.20 -7.09 -21.79
CA LYS A 238 -15.43 -8.33 -22.05
C LYS A 238 -16.03 -9.51 -21.30
N LEU A 239 -16.49 -9.33 -20.08
CA LEU A 239 -17.16 -10.39 -19.30
C LEU A 239 -18.46 -10.81 -19.98
N GLU A 240 -19.31 -9.87 -20.37
CA GLU A 240 -20.56 -10.14 -21.07
C GLU A 240 -20.34 -10.87 -22.40
N ALA A 241 -19.34 -10.45 -23.17
CA ALA A 241 -18.98 -11.12 -24.43
C ALA A 241 -18.57 -12.57 -24.20
N LYS A 242 -17.73 -12.82 -23.19
CA LYS A 242 -17.30 -14.18 -22.82
C LYS A 242 -18.45 -15.03 -22.30
N GLU A 243 -19.36 -14.47 -21.52
CA GLU A 243 -20.56 -15.18 -21.07
C GLU A 243 -21.45 -15.58 -22.24
N LYS A 244 -21.68 -14.66 -23.20
CA LYS A 244 -22.45 -14.97 -24.40
C LYS A 244 -21.79 -16.09 -25.20
N GLU A 245 -20.48 -16.07 -25.36
CA GLU A 245 -19.71 -17.13 -26.03
C GLU A 245 -19.86 -18.46 -25.30
N LEU A 246 -19.70 -18.49 -23.99
CA LEU A 246 -19.90 -19.70 -23.16
C LEU A 246 -21.31 -20.25 -23.30
N ARG A 247 -22.34 -19.40 -23.31
CA ARG A 247 -23.73 -19.82 -23.52
C ARG A 247 -23.93 -20.45 -24.91
N ARG A 248 -23.33 -19.90 -25.96
CA ARG A 248 -23.34 -20.45 -27.32
C ARG A 248 -22.68 -21.84 -27.36
N VAL A 249 -21.47 -21.96 -26.80
CA VAL A 249 -20.73 -23.23 -26.76
C VAL A 249 -21.52 -24.30 -25.98
N ARG A 250 -22.10 -23.96 -24.85
CA ARG A 250 -22.94 -24.88 -24.06
C ARG A 250 -24.17 -25.35 -24.87
N LYS A 251 -24.82 -24.43 -25.59
CA LYS A 251 -25.99 -24.75 -26.42
C LYS A 251 -25.63 -25.70 -27.53
N THR A 252 -24.56 -25.44 -28.30
CA THR A 252 -24.07 -26.33 -29.38
C THR A 252 -23.64 -27.69 -28.84
N ALA A 253 -22.95 -27.72 -27.71
CA ALA A 253 -22.57 -28.98 -27.07
C ALA A 253 -23.80 -29.83 -26.71
N ARG A 254 -24.85 -29.16 -26.18
CA ARG A 254 -26.11 -29.82 -25.83
C ARG A 254 -26.83 -30.36 -27.06
N GLU A 255 -26.91 -29.59 -28.14
CA GLU A 255 -27.50 -30.02 -29.42
C GLU A 255 -26.75 -31.21 -30.04
N VAL A 256 -25.42 -31.19 -29.96
CA VAL A 256 -24.58 -32.29 -30.45
C VAL A 256 -24.80 -33.55 -29.61
N ALA A 257 -24.88 -33.42 -28.30
CA ALA A 257 -25.16 -34.53 -27.38
C ALA A 257 -26.54 -35.16 -27.66
N GLU A 258 -27.56 -34.32 -27.84
CA GLU A 258 -28.94 -34.77 -28.18
C GLU A 258 -28.98 -35.48 -29.54
N ARG A 259 -28.26 -34.97 -30.54
CA ARG A 259 -28.15 -35.63 -31.85
C ARG A 259 -27.44 -36.97 -31.75
N LYS A 260 -26.37 -37.08 -30.98
CA LYS A 260 -25.69 -38.37 -30.72
C LYS A 260 -26.62 -39.35 -30.05
N GLN A 261 -27.34 -38.94 -29.04
CA GLN A 261 -28.29 -39.82 -28.30
C GLN A 261 -29.45 -40.28 -29.20
N LYS A 262 -29.98 -39.42 -30.07
CA LYS A 262 -30.98 -39.80 -31.07
C LYS A 262 -30.43 -40.79 -32.10
N HIS A 263 -29.19 -40.62 -32.50
CA HIS A 263 -28.52 -41.54 -33.47
C HIS A 263 -28.25 -42.91 -32.83
N GLU A 264 -27.87 -42.96 -31.61
CA GLU A 264 -27.68 -44.20 -30.85
C GLU A 264 -29.01 -44.89 -30.53
N SER A 265 -30.03 -44.22 -30.23
CA SER A 265 -31.41 -44.79 -30.09
C SER A 265 -31.97 -45.29 -31.39
N UNK A 266 -31.63 -44.84 -32.36
CA UNK A 266 -31.94 -45.24 -33.62
C UNK A 266 -31.21 -46.45 -34.04
N UNK A 267 -30.32 -46.63 -33.62
CA UNK A 267 -29.49 -47.71 -33.88
C UNK A 267 -29.81 -48.85 -32.93
N UNK A 268 -30.41 -48.61 -32.06
CA UNK A 268 -30.82 -49.60 -31.15
C UNK A 268 -32.21 -50.17 -31.37
N UNK A 269 -32.70 -49.84 -32.31
CA UNK A 269 -33.82 -50.42 -32.66
C UNK A 269 -33.57 -51.72 -33.20
N PRO A 270 -34.31 -52.89 -32.77
CA PRO A 270 -34.12 -54.21 -33.34
C PRO A 270 -34.72 -54.26 -34.74
N GLY A 271 -33.92 -54.78 -35.66
CA GLY A 271 -34.27 -54.81 -37.08
C GLY A 271 -35.57 -55.56 -37.35
N ARG A 272 -36.51 -54.88 -37.94
CA ARG A 272 -37.63 -55.57 -38.59
C ARG A 272 -37.04 -56.41 -39.72
N GLU A 273 -37.19 -57.74 -39.66
CA GLU A 273 -36.88 -58.62 -40.74
C GLU A 273 -37.67 -58.19 -41.97
N ALA A 274 -37.00 -57.65 -42.96
CA ALA A 274 -37.56 -57.39 -44.26
C ALA A 274 -37.50 -58.69 -45.02
N LYS A 275 -38.68 -59.31 -45.37
CA LYS A 275 -38.80 -60.39 -46.29
C LYS A 275 -38.13 -60.03 -47.63
N ARG A 276 -37.14 -60.79 -48.04
CA ARG A 276 -36.47 -60.66 -49.34
C ARG A 276 -37.48 -60.96 -50.47
N PRO A 277 -37.66 -60.15 -51.47
CA PRO A 277 -38.33 -60.60 -52.74
C PRO A 277 -37.34 -61.44 -53.59
N GLU A 278 -37.85 -62.49 -54.16
CA GLU A 278 -37.11 -63.35 -55.09
C GLU A 278 -36.62 -62.56 -56.32
N ARG A 279 -35.38 -62.72 -56.68
CA ARG A 279 -34.73 -62.09 -57.85
C ARG A 279 -34.78 -63.06 -59.03
N ASN A 280 -35.34 -62.60 -60.17
CA ASN A 280 -35.06 -63.15 -61.48
C ASN A 280 -33.76 -62.53 -62.03
N PRO A 281 -32.96 -63.33 -62.79
CA PRO A 281 -31.67 -62.87 -63.32
C PRO A 281 -31.82 -61.90 -64.49
N PRO A 282 -30.88 -60.93 -64.63
CA PRO A 282 -30.96 -59.89 -65.66
C PRO A 282 -30.29 -60.29 -66.97
N ASP A 283 -30.84 -59.86 -68.08
CA ASP A 283 -30.21 -59.86 -69.39
C ASP A 283 -29.15 -58.80 -69.55
N HIS A 284 -28.09 -59.14 -70.27
CA HIS A 284 -27.01 -58.25 -70.67
C HIS A 284 -27.49 -57.11 -71.62
N ASP A 285 -27.12 -55.92 -71.36
CA ASP A 285 -26.51 -55.07 -72.41
C ASP A 285 -25.70 -53.95 -71.84
N GLY A 286 -24.53 -53.74 -72.38
CA GLY A 286 -23.56 -52.77 -71.92
C GLY A 286 -23.73 -51.37 -72.55
N ARG A 287 -22.96 -50.55 -72.07
CA ARG A 287 -22.53 -49.17 -72.49
C ARG A 287 -22.97 -48.03 -71.55
N ILE A 288 -21.91 -47.32 -71.26
CA ILE A 288 -21.68 -45.96 -70.94
C ILE A 288 -21.28 -45.74 -69.45
N GLU A 289 -20.02 -46.00 -69.17
CA GLU A 289 -19.21 -45.36 -68.16
C GLU A 289 -18.31 -44.34 -68.82
N GLY A 290 -18.25 -43.12 -68.33
CA GLY A 290 -17.18 -42.29 -68.75
C GLY A 290 -17.37 -40.79 -68.71
N GLU A 291 -18.21 -40.17 -67.86
CA GLU A 291 -18.26 -38.71 -67.87
C GLU A 291 -18.60 -38.00 -66.54
N ARG A 292 -18.30 -38.59 -65.41
CA ARG A 292 -18.57 -37.89 -64.11
C ARG A 292 -17.44 -37.80 -63.15
N ARG A 293 -16.18 -37.97 -63.59
CA ARG A 293 -15.01 -37.87 -62.65
C ARG A 293 -14.11 -36.66 -62.85
N GLU A 294 -14.37 -35.77 -63.79
CA GLU A 294 -13.45 -34.64 -64.03
C GLU A 294 -13.88 -33.27 -63.52
N LYS A 295 -15.05 -33.12 -62.90
CA LYS A 295 -15.49 -31.80 -62.41
C LYS A 295 -15.24 -31.50 -60.92
N ARG A 296 -14.44 -32.31 -60.18
CA ARG A 296 -14.17 -32.08 -58.77
C ARG A 296 -12.72 -31.70 -58.42
N LEU A 297 -11.87 -31.46 -59.42
CA LEU A 297 -10.44 -31.18 -59.18
C LEU A 297 -9.99 -29.80 -59.68
N GLN A 298 -10.89 -28.93 -60.14
CA GLN A 298 -10.49 -27.64 -60.69
C GLN A 298 -10.88 -26.39 -59.84
N THR A 299 -11.36 -26.55 -58.62
CA THR A 299 -11.73 -25.40 -57.79
C THR A 299 -10.78 -25.17 -56.61
N LYS A 300 -9.54 -25.61 -56.65
CA LYS A 300 -8.53 -25.37 -55.60
C LYS A 300 -7.16 -24.87 -56.10
N ARG A 301 -7.14 -24.15 -57.25
CA ARG A 301 -5.91 -23.47 -57.67
C ARG A 301 -6.29 -22.11 -58.29
N GLY A 302 -6.27 -21.06 -57.44
CA GLY A 302 -6.47 -19.74 -57.98
C GLY A 302 -6.70 -18.70 -56.89
N SER A 303 -5.69 -18.43 -56.03
CA SER A 303 -5.43 -17.16 -55.42
C SER A 303 -4.06 -17.18 -54.67
N ARG A 304 -3.02 -17.08 -55.43
CA ARG A 304 -1.69 -16.67 -54.94
C ARG A 304 -1.13 -15.72 -56.00
N GLY A 305 -1.02 -14.47 -55.63
CA GLY A 305 -0.36 -13.47 -56.49
C GLY A 305 -0.60 -12.07 -56.02
N GLN A 306 0.49 -11.46 -55.53
CA GLN A 306 0.77 -10.03 -55.51
C GLN A 306 -0.04 -9.23 -54.48
N ASP A 307 0.61 -8.72 -53.39
CA ASP A 307 1.53 -7.60 -53.48
C ASP A 307 2.44 -7.56 -52.26
N GLY A 308 3.75 -7.54 -52.48
CA GLY A 308 4.75 -7.30 -51.44
C GLY A 308 5.25 -5.86 -51.56
N GLU A 309 5.12 -5.10 -50.50
CA GLU A 309 5.96 -3.93 -50.28
C GLU A 309 6.79 -4.14 -49.01
N PRO A 310 8.10 -3.82 -49.02
CA PRO A 310 8.97 -4.04 -47.87
C PRO A 310 8.85 -2.92 -46.86
N CYS A 311 8.49 -3.29 -45.63
CA CYS A 311 8.55 -2.41 -44.48
C CYS A 311 10.00 -2.01 -44.17
N GLN A 312 10.31 -0.72 -44.32
CA GLN A 312 11.61 -0.17 -43.95
C GLN A 312 11.78 -0.20 -42.41
N ARG A 313 12.74 -0.94 -41.94
CA ARG A 313 13.24 -0.91 -40.54
C ARG A 313 13.89 0.45 -40.28
N ALA A 314 13.23 1.29 -39.52
CA ALA A 314 13.84 2.45 -38.89
C ALA A 314 14.81 1.96 -37.79
N LYS A 315 16.10 2.17 -38.03
CA LYS A 315 17.13 2.01 -37.01
C LYS A 315 17.04 3.19 -36.06
N ALA A 316 16.41 3.00 -34.91
CA ALA A 316 16.52 3.93 -33.80
C ALA A 316 17.90 3.74 -33.14
N ASN A 317 18.77 4.71 -33.28
CA ASN A 317 20.00 4.84 -32.52
C ASN A 317 19.66 5.09 -31.05
N ALA A 318 19.77 4.09 -30.22
CA ALA A 318 19.70 4.24 -28.78
C ALA A 318 21.03 4.83 -28.30
N LEU A 319 21.04 6.12 -27.98
CA LEU A 319 22.10 6.77 -27.22
C LEU A 319 22.03 6.23 -25.79
N LEU A 320 23.02 5.44 -25.40
CA LEU A 320 23.25 5.01 -24.02
C LEU A 320 23.59 6.24 -23.17
N PRO A 321 22.92 6.47 -22.05
CA PRO A 321 23.31 7.55 -21.15
C PRO A 321 24.63 7.24 -20.46
N THR A 322 25.54 8.20 -20.52
CA THR A 322 26.80 8.17 -19.78
C THR A 322 26.57 8.10 -18.28
N ARG A 323 27.28 7.21 -17.61
CA ARG A 323 27.26 7.06 -16.13
C ARG A 323 27.64 8.38 -15.46
N PRO A 324 26.80 8.86 -14.50
CA PRO A 324 27.24 10.00 -13.67
C PRO A 324 28.29 9.57 -12.66
N SER A 325 29.24 10.45 -12.42
CA SER A 325 30.30 10.30 -11.42
C SER A 325 29.71 10.09 -10.01
N ARG A 326 30.31 9.15 -9.26
CA ARG A 326 29.98 8.87 -7.86
C ARG A 326 30.19 10.10 -6.98
N HIS A 327 29.13 10.80 -6.61
CA HIS A 327 29.14 11.60 -5.39
C HIS A 327 28.56 10.70 -4.29
N GLU A 328 29.37 10.45 -3.27
CA GLU A 328 28.96 9.71 -2.07
C GLU A 328 27.94 10.51 -1.27
N THR A 329 26.65 10.35 -1.58
CA THR A 329 25.58 10.73 -0.69
C THR A 329 25.26 9.49 0.17
N GLY A 330 25.45 9.62 1.47
CA GLY A 330 25.21 8.52 2.42
C GLY A 330 23.72 8.13 2.44
N PHE A 331 23.41 7.02 1.80
CA PHE A 331 22.09 6.42 1.87
C PHE A 331 22.04 5.42 3.03
N GLN A 332 21.09 5.59 3.95
CA GLN A 332 20.79 4.54 4.92
C GLN A 332 19.95 3.45 4.24
N ARG A 333 20.55 2.26 4.21
CA ARG A 333 19.87 1.04 3.74
C ARG A 333 19.32 0.29 4.93
N ILE A 334 17.99 0.22 5.04
CA ILE A 334 17.34 -0.68 6.00
C ILE A 334 17.05 -1.99 5.28
N ARG A 335 17.85 -3.01 5.58
CA ARG A 335 17.57 -4.39 5.14
C ARG A 335 16.53 -5.01 6.06
N LEU A 336 15.42 -5.41 5.50
CA LEU A 336 14.40 -6.20 6.18
C LEU A 336 14.82 -7.67 6.09
N THR A 337 15.31 -8.21 7.21
CA THR A 337 15.75 -9.61 7.26
C THR A 337 14.55 -10.56 7.35
N ARG A 338 14.59 -11.58 6.52
CA ARG A 338 13.64 -12.71 6.58
C ARG A 338 13.66 -13.34 7.97
N ARG A 339 12.53 -13.45 8.62
CA ARG A 339 12.37 -14.26 9.84
C ARG A 339 12.79 -15.69 9.52
N GLN A 340 13.87 -16.17 10.14
CA GLN A 340 14.16 -17.60 10.15
C GLN A 340 13.09 -18.28 11.02
N ASP A 341 12.44 -19.28 10.48
CA ASP A 341 11.52 -20.16 11.21
C ASP A 341 12.28 -20.81 12.37
N ILE A 342 12.10 -20.30 13.57
CA ILE A 342 12.52 -20.97 14.79
C ILE A 342 11.48 -22.05 15.06
N GLY A 343 11.82 -23.28 14.68
CA GLY A 343 11.00 -24.44 14.95
C GLY A 343 10.80 -24.62 16.47
N TYR A 344 9.57 -24.53 16.90
CA TYR A 344 9.20 -24.89 18.27
C TYR A 344 9.40 -26.38 18.48
N ARG A 345 10.45 -26.77 19.19
CA ARG A 345 10.52 -28.09 19.83
C ARG A 345 9.76 -28.01 21.15
N GLN A 346 8.67 -28.73 21.26
CA GLN A 346 7.97 -29.00 22.50
C GLN A 346 8.90 -29.83 23.43
N GLY A 347 9.17 -29.33 24.63
CA GLY A 347 9.65 -30.11 25.72
C GLY A 347 11.02 -29.75 26.34
N ASP A 348 11.14 -28.55 26.90
CA ASP A 348 12.17 -28.34 27.92
C ASP A 348 11.57 -27.52 29.07
N GLN A 349 11.46 -28.19 30.21
CA GLN A 349 11.05 -27.59 31.48
C GLN A 349 12.16 -26.65 31.97
N PHE A 350 11.94 -25.37 31.99
CA PHE A 350 12.81 -24.42 32.64
C PHE A 350 12.67 -24.54 34.16
N ARG A 351 13.67 -25.13 34.81
CA ARG A 351 13.85 -25.00 36.26
C ARG A 351 14.49 -23.65 36.56
N LEU A 352 13.72 -22.76 37.14
CA LEU A 352 14.22 -21.53 37.76
C LEU A 352 15.04 -21.87 39.01
N ARG A 353 16.37 -21.67 38.95
CA ARG A 353 17.22 -21.64 40.14
C ARG A 353 16.98 -20.33 40.90
N ARG A 354 16.32 -20.40 42.03
CA ARG A 354 16.28 -19.33 43.00
C ARG A 354 17.64 -19.22 43.68
N GLY A 355 18.40 -18.21 43.32
CA GLY A 355 19.57 -17.77 44.11
C GLY A 355 19.09 -16.94 45.30
N ARG A 356 19.17 -17.50 46.52
CA ARG A 356 19.00 -16.73 47.75
C ARG A 356 20.23 -15.84 47.96
N ARG A 357 20.03 -14.52 47.94
CA ARG A 357 20.93 -13.61 48.67
C ARG A 357 20.11 -12.98 49.78
N SER A 358 20.50 -13.33 51.01
CA SER A 358 20.01 -12.72 52.23
C SER A 358 20.66 -11.34 52.39
N MET A 359 19.84 -10.28 52.42
CA MET A 359 20.24 -8.99 52.96
C MET A 359 19.45 -8.76 54.26
N ALA A 360 20.16 -8.56 55.36
CA ALA A 360 19.62 -8.25 56.65
C ALA A 360 19.03 -6.84 56.65
N LEU A 361 17.88 -6.71 57.29
CA LEU A 361 17.25 -5.44 57.62
C LEU A 361 17.82 -4.94 58.96
N PRO A 362 18.07 -3.64 59.13
CA PRO A 362 18.32 -3.10 60.47
C PRO A 362 16.99 -2.74 61.12
N ASP A 363 16.88 -3.10 62.40
CA ASP A 363 15.82 -2.73 63.33
C ASP A 363 15.86 -1.24 63.70
N GLU A 364 14.73 -0.77 64.15
CA GLU A 364 14.41 0.46 64.91
C GLU A 364 13.68 1.58 64.17
N LEU A 365 12.40 1.61 64.45
CA LEU A 365 11.52 2.79 64.34
C LEU A 365 11.26 3.35 65.75
N PRO A 366 11.32 4.64 66.01
CA PRO A 366 10.75 5.19 67.23
C PRO A 366 9.31 5.66 67.01
N ASP A 367 8.44 5.33 67.97
CA ASP A 367 7.07 5.81 68.08
C ASP A 367 7.03 7.34 68.20
N GLN A 368 6.17 8.00 67.43
CA GLN A 368 5.72 9.36 67.76
C GLN A 368 4.19 9.47 67.71
N GLU A 369 3.68 10.11 68.74
CA GLU A 369 2.30 10.23 69.19
C GLU A 369 1.39 10.99 68.27
N TRP A 370 0.14 10.57 68.24
CA TRP A 370 -0.99 11.26 67.62
C TRP A 370 -1.44 12.44 68.46
N GLY A 371 -1.31 13.67 67.98
CA GLY A 371 -1.93 14.85 68.53
C GLY A 371 -3.18 15.25 67.80
N THR A 372 -4.31 15.07 68.43
CA THR A 372 -5.62 15.64 68.06
C THR A 372 -5.61 17.17 68.20
N VAL A 373 -5.98 17.89 67.17
CA VAL A 373 -6.35 19.30 67.29
C VAL A 373 -7.70 19.54 66.67
N ALA A 374 -8.55 20.15 67.49
CA ALA A 374 -9.95 20.42 67.30
C ALA A 374 -10.23 21.57 66.32
N ASP A 375 -11.38 21.42 65.72
CA ASP A 375 -12.24 22.35 65.03
C ASP A 375 -12.30 23.77 65.68
N THR A 376 -12.15 24.82 64.85
CA THR A 376 -12.79 26.13 65.12
C THR A 376 -13.16 26.84 63.82
N ARG A 377 -14.43 27.00 63.67
CA ARG A 377 -15.09 27.88 62.70
C ARG A 377 -14.73 29.35 62.97
N ARG A 378 -14.46 30.12 61.87
CA ARG A 378 -15.15 31.38 61.51
C ARG A 378 -14.79 31.74 60.10
#